data_16a60b5de4cf2fa7a0a3973ca32e3178
#
_entry.id   16a60b5de4cf2fa7a0a3973ca32e3178
#
_cell.length_a   1.000
_cell.length_b   1.000
_cell.length_c   1.000
_cell.angle_alpha   90.00
_cell.angle_beta   90.00
_cell.angle_gamma   90.00
#
_symmetry.space_group_name_H-M   'P 1'
#
loop_
_entity.id
_entity.type
_entity.pdbx_description
1 polymer ?
#
loop_
_entity_poly.entity_id
_entity_poly.type
_entity_poly.pdbx_seq_one_letter_code
_entity_poly.pdbx_strand_id
1 'polypeptide(L)'
;MAVKNNRRKISKDKTREKIARAAKELFSKKGYHNTSVLDIVQAVGMSAGSVYVHFKSKKDLFEEIATGNVEELRIMLKKKRQTSRSDGILERLEKVRETYNTFFDYVDEHANQFLTKIRGGFGVDEQIDEDTWRLFSSFANDLAEDFSKWKRKGIISGFNPVLLGHVVVGMSNQVAHCYLVEKKFTREEAIEALITINKAIFFSYLTRKGKEKLGIE
;
A
#
# COMPACT_ATOMS: atom_id res chain seq x y z
N MET A 1 31.05 -25.87 -16.28
CA MET A 1 31.12 -24.59 -15.53
C MET A 1 29.76 -23.94 -15.28
N ALA A 2 28.78 -23.98 -16.17
CA ALA A 2 27.43 -23.34 -16.03
C ALA A 2 26.60 -23.85 -14.83
N VAL A 3 26.60 -25.17 -14.54
CA VAL A 3 25.81 -25.75 -13.43
C VAL A 3 26.32 -25.32 -12.05
N LYS A 4 27.62 -25.17 -11.86
CA LYS A 4 28.26 -24.70 -10.60
C LYS A 4 27.90 -23.20 -10.34
N ASN A 5 27.85 -22.39 -11.40
CA ASN A 5 27.50 -20.97 -11.33
C ASN A 5 26.03 -20.78 -10.98
N ASN A 6 25.13 -21.61 -11.52
CA ASN A 6 23.70 -21.57 -11.24
C ASN A 6 23.39 -21.96 -9.78
N ARG A 7 24.05 -23.02 -9.23
CA ARG A 7 23.89 -23.40 -7.82
C ARG A 7 24.35 -22.32 -6.84
N ARG A 8 25.49 -21.65 -7.14
CA ARG A 8 25.99 -20.53 -6.31
C ARG A 8 25.03 -19.31 -6.34
N LYS A 9 24.47 -19.00 -7.50
CA LYS A 9 23.48 -17.92 -7.63
C LYS A 9 22.21 -18.23 -6.82
N ILE A 10 21.64 -19.43 -6.96
CA ILE A 10 20.46 -19.87 -6.20
C ILE A 10 20.71 -19.86 -4.68
N SER A 11 21.90 -20.28 -4.24
CA SER A 11 22.26 -20.24 -2.82
C SER A 11 22.39 -18.79 -2.30
N LYS A 12 22.93 -17.89 -3.11
CA LYS A 12 23.06 -16.46 -2.77
C LYS A 12 21.70 -15.79 -2.65
N ASP A 13 20.79 -16.09 -3.59
CA ASP A 13 19.43 -15.54 -3.60
C ASP A 13 18.63 -16.03 -2.37
N LYS A 14 18.69 -17.32 -2.04
CA LYS A 14 18.06 -17.87 -0.82
C LYS A 14 18.57 -17.24 0.47
N THR A 15 19.87 -16.95 0.54
CA THR A 15 20.45 -16.28 1.71
C THR A 15 20.00 -14.84 1.79
N ARG A 16 19.93 -14.11 0.67
CA ARG A 16 19.40 -12.75 0.60
C ARG A 16 17.95 -12.69 1.08
N GLU A 17 17.10 -13.60 0.60
CA GLU A 17 15.70 -13.73 1.03
C GLU A 17 15.57 -14.02 2.53
N LYS A 18 16.43 -14.89 3.09
CA LYS A 18 16.45 -15.19 4.54
C LYS A 18 16.75 -13.94 5.37
N ILE A 19 17.74 -13.15 4.94
CA ILE A 19 18.10 -11.88 5.62
C ILE A 19 16.96 -10.88 5.51
N ALA A 20 16.40 -10.68 4.32
CA ALA A 20 15.29 -9.77 4.10
C ALA A 20 14.05 -10.13 4.94
N ARG A 21 13.74 -11.42 5.07
CA ARG A 21 12.62 -11.90 5.90
C ARG A 21 12.82 -11.56 7.38
N ALA A 22 14.00 -11.88 7.93
CA ALA A 22 14.30 -11.58 9.33
C ALA A 22 14.27 -10.07 9.61
N ALA A 23 14.84 -9.27 8.72
CA ALA A 23 14.80 -7.81 8.83
C ALA A 23 13.38 -7.26 8.75
N LYS A 24 12.54 -7.77 7.83
CA LYS A 24 11.12 -7.42 7.70
C LYS A 24 10.36 -7.64 9.00
N GLU A 25 10.58 -8.78 9.67
CA GLU A 25 9.96 -9.06 10.97
C GLU A 25 10.44 -8.11 12.07
N LEU A 26 11.74 -7.83 12.13
CA LEU A 26 12.32 -6.92 13.12
C LEU A 26 11.84 -5.48 12.90
N PHE A 27 11.86 -4.99 11.66
CA PHE A 27 11.39 -3.65 11.34
C PHE A 27 9.89 -3.48 11.62
N SER A 28 9.07 -4.51 11.33
CA SER A 28 7.64 -4.44 11.62
C SER A 28 7.33 -4.43 13.12
N LYS A 29 8.15 -5.10 13.95
CA LYS A 29 7.96 -5.20 15.40
C LYS A 29 8.54 -4.01 16.16
N LYS A 30 9.80 -3.67 15.88
CA LYS A 30 10.58 -2.68 16.64
C LYS A 30 10.69 -1.31 15.93
N GLY A 31 10.35 -1.22 14.65
CA GLY A 31 10.62 -0.08 13.76
C GLY A 31 12.06 -0.07 13.24
N TYR A 32 12.31 0.75 12.23
CA TYR A 32 13.62 0.84 11.58
C TYR A 32 14.70 1.34 12.54
N HIS A 33 14.45 2.43 13.27
CA HIS A 33 15.46 3.06 14.14
C HIS A 33 15.89 2.14 15.28
N ASN A 34 14.97 1.40 15.88
CA ASN A 34 15.23 0.52 17.01
C ASN A 34 15.75 -0.87 16.61
N THR A 35 15.97 -1.11 15.33
CA THR A 35 16.57 -2.36 14.82
C THR A 35 18.00 -2.11 14.39
N SER A 36 18.94 -2.82 15.00
CA SER A 36 20.36 -2.79 14.63
C SER A 36 20.69 -3.87 13.59
N VAL A 37 21.81 -3.72 12.88
CA VAL A 37 22.32 -4.79 12.00
C VAL A 37 22.68 -6.02 12.82
N LEU A 38 23.12 -5.87 14.09
CA LEU A 38 23.40 -6.96 15.00
C LEU A 38 22.16 -7.78 15.34
N ASP A 39 21.00 -7.13 15.55
CA ASP A 39 19.71 -7.84 15.74
C ASP A 39 19.42 -8.74 14.54
N ILE A 40 19.62 -8.24 13.32
CA ILE A 40 19.38 -8.99 12.08
C ILE A 40 20.37 -10.16 11.98
N VAL A 41 21.65 -9.93 12.23
CA VAL A 41 22.70 -10.93 12.25
C VAL A 41 22.37 -12.08 13.20
N GLN A 42 21.94 -11.75 14.43
CA GLN A 42 21.51 -12.73 15.43
C GLN A 42 20.28 -13.51 14.97
N ALA A 43 19.27 -12.82 14.42
CA ALA A 43 18.03 -13.46 13.94
C ALA A 43 18.27 -14.46 12.80
N VAL A 44 19.25 -14.20 11.93
CA VAL A 44 19.59 -15.14 10.82
C VAL A 44 20.64 -16.19 11.20
N GLY A 45 21.31 -16.03 12.34
CA GLY A 45 22.38 -16.94 12.77
C GLY A 45 23.61 -16.88 11.84
N MET A 46 23.99 -15.70 11.36
CA MET A 46 25.09 -15.48 10.42
C MET A 46 26.09 -14.48 11.00
N SER A 47 27.29 -14.35 10.37
CA SER A 47 28.21 -13.27 10.72
C SER A 47 27.79 -11.95 10.09
N ALA A 48 28.16 -10.83 10.70
CA ALA A 48 27.92 -9.48 10.15
C ALA A 48 28.49 -9.33 8.74
N GLY A 49 29.72 -9.81 8.52
CA GLY A 49 30.34 -9.81 7.19
C GLY A 49 29.50 -10.55 6.13
N SER A 50 28.88 -11.67 6.52
CA SER A 50 28.00 -12.43 5.61
C SER A 50 26.75 -11.62 5.23
N VAL A 51 26.19 -10.85 6.16
CA VAL A 51 25.03 -9.96 5.87
C VAL A 51 25.44 -8.84 4.92
N TYR A 52 26.58 -8.20 5.15
CA TYR A 52 27.11 -7.12 4.31
C TYR A 52 27.48 -7.54 2.89
N VAL A 53 27.74 -8.82 2.64
CA VAL A 53 27.90 -9.36 1.26
C VAL A 53 26.60 -9.27 0.45
N HIS A 54 25.45 -9.27 1.12
CA HIS A 54 24.13 -9.24 0.48
C HIS A 54 23.50 -7.84 0.47
N PHE A 55 23.72 -7.04 1.51
CA PHE A 55 23.15 -5.72 1.70
C PHE A 55 24.22 -4.75 2.18
N LYS A 56 24.41 -3.65 1.46
CA LYS A 56 25.46 -2.67 1.74
C LYS A 56 25.23 -1.93 3.07
N SER A 57 23.97 -1.79 3.47
CA SER A 57 23.56 -1.07 4.68
C SER A 57 22.21 -1.54 5.19
N LYS A 58 21.85 -1.14 6.42
CA LYS A 58 20.49 -1.33 6.95
C LYS A 58 19.45 -0.58 6.09
N LYS A 59 19.83 0.57 5.52
CA LYS A 59 19.01 1.37 4.61
C LYS A 59 18.70 0.59 3.32
N ASP A 60 19.71 0.04 2.65
CA ASP A 60 19.58 -0.79 1.44
C ASP A 60 18.59 -1.96 1.66
N LEU A 61 18.72 -2.61 2.81
CA LEU A 61 17.82 -3.69 3.22
C LEU A 61 16.39 -3.21 3.48
N PHE A 62 16.22 -2.05 4.09
CA PHE A 62 14.91 -1.45 4.34
C PHE A 62 14.23 -1.05 3.01
N GLU A 63 14.94 -0.39 2.10
CA GLU A 63 14.45 0.01 0.79
C GLU A 63 13.93 -1.21 0.00
N GLU A 64 14.69 -2.30 -0.05
CA GLU A 64 14.26 -3.52 -0.74
C GLU A 64 12.97 -4.09 -0.13
N ILE A 65 12.86 -4.11 1.20
CA ILE A 65 11.65 -4.60 1.88
C ILE A 65 10.47 -3.65 1.64
N ALA A 66 10.68 -2.34 1.72
CA ALA A 66 9.62 -1.35 1.65
C ALA A 66 9.04 -1.16 0.23
N THR A 67 9.86 -1.37 -0.81
CA THR A 67 9.44 -1.19 -2.20
C THR A 67 8.83 -2.43 -2.86
N GLY A 68 9.07 -3.64 -2.29
CA GLY A 68 8.58 -4.89 -2.86
C GLY A 68 7.05 -4.94 -2.97
N ASN A 69 6.54 -5.39 -4.13
CA ASN A 69 5.12 -5.70 -4.44
C ASN A 69 4.09 -4.55 -4.31
N VAL A 70 4.47 -3.36 -3.85
CA VAL A 70 3.51 -2.26 -3.66
C VAL A 70 3.05 -1.66 -4.98
N GLU A 71 3.92 -1.62 -5.99
CA GLU A 71 3.54 -1.19 -7.34
C GLU A 71 2.60 -2.19 -8.01
N GLU A 72 2.76 -3.48 -7.76
CA GLU A 72 1.81 -4.51 -8.22
C GLU A 72 0.43 -4.29 -7.61
N LEU A 73 0.35 -4.02 -6.30
CA LEU A 73 -0.91 -3.65 -5.65
C LEU A 73 -1.54 -2.42 -6.33
N ARG A 74 -0.76 -1.37 -6.58
CA ARG A 74 -1.25 -0.15 -7.23
C ARG A 74 -1.86 -0.46 -8.60
N ILE A 75 -1.16 -1.25 -9.43
CA ILE A 75 -1.64 -1.67 -10.76
C ILE A 75 -2.92 -2.50 -10.63
N MET A 76 -2.99 -3.44 -9.69
CA MET A 76 -4.18 -4.26 -9.43
C MET A 76 -5.39 -3.41 -9.04
N LEU A 77 -5.22 -2.48 -8.08
CA LEU A 77 -6.29 -1.58 -7.64
C LEU A 77 -6.75 -0.66 -8.78
N LYS A 78 -5.81 -0.11 -9.56
CA LYS A 78 -6.14 0.72 -10.74
C LYS A 78 -6.93 -0.09 -11.77
N LYS A 79 -6.50 -1.29 -12.09
CA LYS A 79 -7.18 -2.19 -13.04
C LYS A 79 -8.59 -2.53 -12.55
N LYS A 80 -8.78 -2.85 -11.27
CA LYS A 80 -10.10 -3.14 -10.69
C LYS A 80 -11.08 -1.98 -10.87
N ARG A 81 -10.62 -0.75 -10.64
CA ARG A 81 -11.46 0.45 -10.84
C ARG A 81 -11.80 0.73 -12.30
N GLN A 82 -10.93 0.35 -13.23
CA GLN A 82 -11.08 0.66 -14.66
C GLN A 82 -11.84 -0.39 -15.47
N THR A 83 -12.01 -1.62 -14.96
CA THR A 83 -12.65 -2.73 -15.67
C THR A 83 -14.17 -2.63 -15.83
N SER A 84 -14.79 -1.52 -15.40
CA SER A 84 -16.19 -1.24 -15.69
C SER A 84 -16.39 -0.98 -17.20
N ARG A 85 -17.16 -1.83 -17.87
CA ARG A 85 -17.56 -1.65 -19.28
C ARG A 85 -18.61 -0.55 -19.46
N SER A 86 -19.30 -0.19 -18.39
CA SER A 86 -20.27 0.89 -18.37
C SER A 86 -19.70 2.10 -17.64
N ASP A 87 -20.03 3.30 -18.13
CA ASP A 87 -19.80 4.55 -17.39
C ASP A 87 -20.75 4.68 -16.18
N GLY A 88 -21.37 3.58 -15.76
CA GLY A 88 -22.36 3.52 -14.70
C GLY A 88 -21.75 3.80 -13.31
N ILE A 89 -22.21 4.84 -12.67
CA ILE A 89 -21.78 5.23 -11.32
C ILE A 89 -22.11 4.12 -10.32
N LEU A 90 -23.27 3.46 -10.46
CA LEU A 90 -23.71 2.37 -9.58
C LEU A 90 -22.74 1.20 -9.64
N GLU A 91 -22.37 0.75 -10.83
CA GLU A 91 -21.39 -0.33 -11.00
C GLU A 91 -20.04 0.02 -10.38
N ARG A 92 -19.61 1.30 -10.46
CA ARG A 92 -18.36 1.75 -9.82
C ARG A 92 -18.46 1.80 -8.29
N LEU A 93 -19.62 2.11 -7.74
CA LEU A 93 -19.86 2.06 -6.29
C LEU A 93 -19.85 0.62 -5.76
N GLU A 94 -20.35 -0.34 -6.55
CA GLU A 94 -20.23 -1.78 -6.24
C GLU A 94 -18.77 -2.23 -6.23
N LYS A 95 -17.96 -1.75 -7.18
CA LYS A 95 -16.52 -2.07 -7.24
C LYS A 95 -15.67 -1.49 -6.12
N VAL A 96 -16.18 -0.54 -5.36
CA VAL A 96 -15.48 -0.04 -4.16
C VAL A 96 -15.23 -1.19 -3.17
N ARG A 97 -16.21 -2.09 -2.96
CA ARG A 97 -16.04 -3.26 -2.10
C ARG A 97 -14.93 -4.19 -2.63
N GLU A 98 -14.95 -4.52 -3.91
CA GLU A 98 -13.94 -5.36 -4.53
C GLU A 98 -12.53 -4.75 -4.42
N THR A 99 -12.44 -3.41 -4.56
CA THR A 99 -11.19 -2.68 -4.42
C THR A 99 -10.65 -2.78 -2.99
N TYR A 100 -11.50 -2.61 -1.97
CA TYR A 100 -11.10 -2.77 -0.58
C TYR A 100 -10.79 -4.21 -0.20
N ASN A 101 -11.52 -5.20 -0.71
CA ASN A 101 -11.16 -6.59 -0.52
C ASN A 101 -9.76 -6.88 -1.06
N THR A 102 -9.43 -6.44 -2.27
CA THR A 102 -8.08 -6.59 -2.84
C THR A 102 -7.00 -5.87 -2.03
N PHE A 103 -7.30 -4.68 -1.51
CA PHE A 103 -6.39 -3.95 -0.64
C PHE A 103 -6.13 -4.69 0.68
N PHE A 104 -7.17 -5.20 1.34
CA PHE A 104 -7.03 -5.94 2.60
C PHE A 104 -6.44 -7.34 2.40
N ASP A 105 -6.68 -8.01 1.25
CA ASP A 105 -5.96 -9.25 0.90
C ASP A 105 -4.45 -9.00 0.88
N TYR A 106 -4.02 -7.90 0.25
CA TYR A 106 -2.62 -7.51 0.26
C TYR A 106 -2.11 -7.16 1.66
N VAL A 107 -2.90 -6.45 2.46
CA VAL A 107 -2.55 -6.08 3.84
C VAL A 107 -2.34 -7.32 4.70
N ASP A 108 -3.19 -8.33 4.57
CA ASP A 108 -3.09 -9.59 5.32
C ASP A 108 -1.88 -10.42 4.85
N GLU A 109 -1.70 -10.57 3.54
CA GLU A 109 -0.59 -11.34 2.95
C GLU A 109 0.77 -10.69 3.24
N HIS A 110 0.82 -9.36 3.26
CA HIS A 110 2.05 -8.58 3.39
C HIS A 110 2.09 -7.72 4.67
N ALA A 111 1.46 -8.17 5.77
CA ALA A 111 1.30 -7.40 7.01
C ALA A 111 2.62 -6.80 7.54
N ASN A 112 3.68 -7.61 7.61
CA ASN A 112 4.98 -7.13 8.08
C ASN A 112 5.60 -6.05 7.16
N GLN A 113 5.43 -6.18 5.86
CA GLN A 113 5.92 -5.18 4.89
C GLN A 113 5.10 -3.89 4.98
N PHE A 114 3.78 -4.02 5.06
CA PHE A 114 2.88 -2.89 5.24
C PHE A 114 3.22 -2.12 6.52
N LEU A 115 3.37 -2.81 7.66
CA LEU A 115 3.75 -2.21 8.94
C LEU A 115 5.15 -1.60 8.91
N THR A 116 6.11 -2.24 8.26
CA THR A 116 7.46 -1.69 8.07
C THR A 116 7.40 -0.34 7.38
N LYS A 117 6.59 -0.22 6.33
CA LYS A 117 6.43 1.01 5.56
C LYS A 117 5.73 2.11 6.37
N ILE A 118 4.62 1.79 7.03
CA ILE A 118 3.84 2.76 7.80
C ILE A 118 4.61 3.23 9.05
N ARG A 119 5.30 2.33 9.77
CA ARG A 119 6.01 2.65 11.01
C ARG A 119 7.42 3.17 10.80
N GLY A 120 8.06 2.82 9.73
CA GLY A 120 9.47 3.12 9.47
C GLY A 120 9.71 3.90 8.19
N GLY A 121 8.65 4.26 7.45
CA GLY A 121 8.78 4.97 6.18
C GLY A 121 8.96 6.48 6.32
N PHE A 122 8.85 7.04 7.54
CA PHE A 122 9.04 8.47 7.79
C PHE A 122 10.10 8.71 8.88
N GLY A 123 10.94 9.73 8.66
CA GLY A 123 12.02 10.08 9.59
C GLY A 123 13.18 9.09 9.59
N VAL A 124 13.29 8.23 8.59
CA VAL A 124 14.42 7.31 8.41
C VAL A 124 15.59 8.00 7.74
N ASP A 125 15.31 8.68 6.65
CA ASP A 125 16.25 9.32 5.75
C ASP A 125 15.44 10.09 4.71
N GLU A 126 15.94 11.25 4.28
CA GLU A 126 15.24 12.15 3.36
C GLU A 126 14.80 11.45 2.07
N GLN A 127 15.67 10.60 1.48
CA GLN A 127 15.35 9.87 0.27
C GLN A 127 14.24 8.83 0.49
N ILE A 128 14.26 8.10 1.61
CA ILE A 128 13.22 7.12 1.96
C ILE A 128 11.88 7.84 2.19
N ASP A 129 11.90 8.98 2.84
CA ASP A 129 10.72 9.80 3.08
C ASP A 129 10.12 10.28 1.75
N GLU A 130 10.95 10.81 0.85
CA GLU A 130 10.51 11.22 -0.49
C GLU A 130 9.92 10.05 -1.29
N ASP A 131 10.57 8.89 -1.31
CA ASP A 131 10.11 7.71 -2.04
C ASP A 131 8.79 7.17 -1.45
N THR A 132 8.63 7.25 -0.13
CA THR A 132 7.39 6.89 0.55
C THR A 132 6.26 7.86 0.20
N TRP A 133 6.51 9.17 0.23
CA TRP A 133 5.53 10.18 -0.19
C TRP A 133 5.18 10.06 -1.68
N ARG A 134 6.17 9.82 -2.54
CA ARG A 134 5.97 9.60 -3.98
C ARG A 134 5.06 8.40 -4.24
N LEU A 135 5.27 7.33 -3.49
CA LEU A 135 4.41 6.16 -3.59
C LEU A 135 2.96 6.46 -3.17
N PHE A 136 2.72 7.03 -2.00
CA PHE A 136 1.36 7.40 -1.56
C PHE A 136 0.70 8.38 -2.53
N SER A 137 1.46 9.35 -3.04
CA SER A 137 0.98 10.28 -4.05
C SER A 137 0.60 9.58 -5.36
N SER A 138 1.28 8.50 -5.76
CA SER A 138 0.94 7.76 -6.97
C SER A 138 -0.43 7.08 -6.86
N PHE A 139 -0.77 6.49 -5.69
CA PHE A 139 -2.12 5.97 -5.43
C PHE A 139 -3.18 7.08 -5.43
N ALA A 140 -2.88 8.21 -4.78
CA ALA A 140 -3.78 9.36 -4.72
C ALA A 140 -4.03 9.94 -6.12
N ASN A 141 -3.01 10.05 -6.96
CA ASN A 141 -3.13 10.53 -8.33
C ASN A 141 -3.96 9.60 -9.22
N ASP A 142 -3.84 8.28 -9.05
CA ASP A 142 -4.68 7.32 -9.77
C ASP A 142 -6.18 7.50 -9.43
N LEU A 143 -6.50 7.79 -8.17
CA LEU A 143 -7.88 8.14 -7.75
C LEU A 143 -8.30 9.51 -8.29
N ALA A 144 -7.38 10.49 -8.27
CA ALA A 144 -7.65 11.83 -8.77
C ALA A 144 -7.98 11.84 -10.28
N GLU A 145 -7.38 10.94 -11.06
CA GLU A 145 -7.75 10.75 -12.48
C GLU A 145 -9.23 10.34 -12.61
N ASP A 146 -9.69 9.39 -11.80
CA ASP A 146 -11.07 8.91 -11.83
C ASP A 146 -12.06 10.01 -11.37
N PHE A 147 -11.77 10.72 -10.30
CA PHE A 147 -12.55 11.88 -9.83
C PHE A 147 -12.59 13.00 -10.86
N SER A 148 -11.45 13.28 -11.52
CA SER A 148 -11.37 14.30 -12.58
C SER A 148 -12.24 13.95 -13.80
N LYS A 149 -12.34 12.68 -14.17
CA LYS A 149 -13.25 12.23 -15.24
C LYS A 149 -14.71 12.51 -14.90
N TRP A 150 -15.13 12.21 -13.67
CA TRP A 150 -16.51 12.48 -13.22
C TRP A 150 -16.81 13.97 -13.09
N LYS A 151 -15.83 14.76 -12.63
CA LYS A 151 -15.95 16.22 -12.58
C LYS A 151 -16.10 16.83 -13.98
N ARG A 152 -15.30 16.38 -14.97
CA ARG A 152 -15.46 16.83 -16.37
C ARG A 152 -16.80 16.45 -16.99
N LYS A 153 -17.38 15.30 -16.60
CA LYS A 153 -18.74 14.88 -17.02
C LYS A 153 -19.85 15.63 -16.30
N GLY A 154 -19.51 16.50 -15.36
CA GLY A 154 -20.46 17.27 -14.54
C GLY A 154 -21.29 16.42 -13.59
N ILE A 155 -20.77 15.26 -13.18
CA ILE A 155 -21.44 14.33 -12.25
C ILE A 155 -21.20 14.76 -10.82
N ILE A 156 -19.99 15.19 -10.52
CA ILE A 156 -19.56 15.67 -9.21
C ILE A 156 -18.88 17.04 -9.37
N SER A 157 -18.94 17.88 -8.32
CA SER A 157 -18.31 19.20 -8.31
C SER A 157 -17.95 19.65 -6.88
N GLY A 158 -17.29 20.81 -6.76
CA GLY A 158 -17.04 21.45 -5.47
C GLY A 158 -15.84 20.93 -4.66
N PHE A 159 -14.92 20.19 -5.29
CA PHE A 159 -13.72 19.67 -4.61
C PHE A 159 -12.48 19.66 -5.51
N ASN A 160 -11.31 19.48 -4.86
CA ASN A 160 -10.04 19.23 -5.54
C ASN A 160 -9.82 17.71 -5.68
N PRO A 161 -9.77 17.15 -6.90
CA PRO A 161 -9.60 15.71 -7.11
C PRO A 161 -8.33 15.12 -6.49
N VAL A 162 -7.22 15.87 -6.52
CA VAL A 162 -5.94 15.43 -5.93
C VAL A 162 -6.04 15.33 -4.42
N LEU A 163 -6.60 16.39 -3.78
CA LEU A 163 -6.81 16.38 -2.33
C LEU A 163 -7.70 15.21 -1.90
N LEU A 164 -8.80 14.97 -2.63
CA LEU A 164 -9.70 13.86 -2.32
C LEU A 164 -9.00 12.49 -2.47
N GLY A 165 -8.14 12.33 -3.48
CA GLY A 165 -7.32 11.14 -3.63
C GLY A 165 -6.44 10.88 -2.40
N HIS A 166 -5.76 11.92 -1.89
CA HIS A 166 -4.96 11.83 -0.66
C HIS A 166 -5.80 11.50 0.59
N VAL A 167 -6.99 12.08 0.71
CA VAL A 167 -7.91 11.76 1.83
C VAL A 167 -8.27 10.27 1.82
N VAL A 168 -8.67 9.73 0.66
CA VAL A 168 -9.03 8.31 0.54
C VAL A 168 -7.85 7.39 0.86
N VAL A 169 -6.66 7.68 0.33
CA VAL A 169 -5.45 6.88 0.60
C VAL A 169 -5.05 6.96 2.08
N GLY A 170 -5.08 8.16 2.67
CA GLY A 170 -4.74 8.36 4.08
C GLY A 170 -5.67 7.60 5.02
N MET A 171 -6.99 7.70 4.81
CA MET A 171 -7.98 6.94 5.60
C MET A 171 -7.76 5.43 5.47
N SER A 172 -7.56 4.92 4.26
CA SER A 172 -7.36 3.50 4.02
C SER A 172 -6.12 2.96 4.73
N ASN A 173 -5.00 3.68 4.65
CA ASN A 173 -3.76 3.30 5.32
C ASN A 173 -3.90 3.35 6.84
N GLN A 174 -4.56 4.39 7.40
CA GLN A 174 -4.77 4.49 8.85
C GLN A 174 -5.65 3.36 9.37
N VAL A 175 -6.75 3.06 8.69
CA VAL A 175 -7.66 1.97 9.09
C VAL A 175 -6.94 0.62 9.01
N ALA A 176 -6.18 0.36 7.94
CA ALA A 176 -5.40 -0.87 7.81
C ALA A 176 -4.32 -0.99 8.90
N HIS A 177 -3.65 0.11 9.25
CA HIS A 177 -2.70 0.13 10.37
C HIS A 177 -3.38 -0.25 11.69
N CYS A 178 -4.51 0.38 12.03
CA CYS A 178 -5.25 0.07 13.26
C CYS A 178 -5.77 -1.37 13.26
N TYR A 179 -6.25 -1.88 12.13
CA TYR A 179 -6.67 -3.27 11.97
C TYR A 179 -5.54 -4.25 12.31
N LEU A 180 -4.33 -4.04 11.76
CA LEU A 180 -3.19 -4.93 12.00
C LEU A 180 -2.62 -4.84 13.41
N VAL A 181 -2.61 -3.64 14.00
CA VAL A 181 -1.89 -3.36 15.27
C VAL A 181 -2.78 -3.44 16.47
N GLU A 182 -3.91 -2.74 16.43
CA GLU A 182 -4.79 -2.61 17.59
C GLU A 182 -5.75 -3.79 17.72
N LYS A 183 -6.11 -4.43 16.60
CA LYS A 183 -7.01 -5.61 16.53
C LYS A 183 -8.35 -5.39 17.25
N LYS A 184 -8.85 -4.13 17.24
CA LYS A 184 -10.09 -3.74 17.92
C LYS A 184 -11.35 -3.97 17.08
N PHE A 185 -11.18 -4.25 15.80
CA PHE A 185 -12.26 -4.49 14.84
C PHE A 185 -11.83 -5.54 13.81
N THR A 186 -12.81 -6.15 13.21
CA THR A 186 -12.62 -7.16 12.17
C THR A 186 -12.28 -6.52 10.83
N ARG A 187 -11.77 -7.33 9.91
CA ARG A 187 -11.54 -6.93 8.52
C ARG A 187 -12.82 -6.40 7.87
N GLU A 188 -13.95 -7.09 8.07
CA GLU A 188 -15.22 -6.71 7.49
C GLU A 188 -15.72 -5.36 8.02
N GLU A 189 -15.62 -5.12 9.32
CA GLU A 189 -15.94 -3.81 9.92
C GLU A 189 -15.08 -2.69 9.33
N ALA A 190 -13.78 -2.93 9.11
CA ALA A 190 -12.89 -1.97 8.48
C ALA A 190 -13.31 -1.63 7.03
N ILE A 191 -13.62 -2.67 6.25
CA ILE A 191 -14.06 -2.52 4.85
C ILE A 191 -15.40 -1.78 4.78
N GLU A 192 -16.39 -2.16 5.61
CA GLU A 192 -17.71 -1.50 5.65
C GLU A 192 -17.61 -0.02 6.03
N ALA A 193 -16.79 0.30 7.03
CA ALA A 193 -16.56 1.69 7.44
C ALA A 193 -15.97 2.51 6.29
N LEU A 194 -14.95 2.00 5.61
CA LEU A 194 -14.32 2.67 4.47
C LEU A 194 -15.28 2.84 3.30
N ILE A 195 -16.08 1.82 2.98
CA ILE A 195 -17.11 1.90 1.92
C ILE A 195 -18.14 2.97 2.26
N THR A 196 -18.66 2.95 3.47
CA THR A 196 -19.69 3.90 3.93
C THR A 196 -19.19 5.33 3.87
N ILE A 197 -18.00 5.60 4.38
CA ILE A 197 -17.41 6.93 4.36
C ILE A 197 -17.12 7.39 2.92
N ASN A 198 -16.57 6.53 2.08
CA ASN A 198 -16.30 6.89 0.68
C ASN A 198 -17.59 7.17 -0.12
N LYS A 199 -18.65 6.39 0.11
CA LYS A 199 -19.98 6.66 -0.48
C LYS A 199 -20.52 8.00 0.01
N ALA A 200 -20.48 8.28 1.31
CA ALA A 200 -20.93 9.53 1.89
C ALA A 200 -20.19 10.75 1.29
N ILE A 201 -18.86 10.67 1.21
CA ILE A 201 -18.02 11.68 0.56
C ILE A 201 -18.45 11.87 -0.90
N PHE A 202 -18.59 10.78 -1.66
CA PHE A 202 -18.97 10.84 -3.06
C PHE A 202 -20.35 11.48 -3.24
N PHE A 203 -21.35 11.06 -2.45
CA PHE A 203 -22.71 11.60 -2.51
C PHE A 203 -22.78 13.08 -2.13
N SER A 204 -21.95 13.56 -1.20
CA SER A 204 -21.91 14.98 -0.81
C SER A 204 -21.44 15.91 -1.94
N TYR A 205 -20.73 15.38 -2.95
CA TYR A 205 -20.25 16.13 -4.10
C TYR A 205 -21.09 15.94 -5.38
N LEU A 206 -22.19 15.18 -5.32
CA LEU A 206 -23.05 14.98 -6.48
C LEU A 206 -23.70 16.29 -6.92
N THR A 207 -23.63 16.55 -8.21
CA THR A 207 -24.42 17.60 -8.85
C THR A 207 -25.85 17.12 -9.07
N ARG A 208 -26.77 18.04 -9.45
CA ARG A 208 -28.12 17.68 -9.90
C ARG A 208 -28.06 16.59 -11.00
N LYS A 209 -27.24 16.80 -12.02
CA LYS A 209 -27.02 15.82 -13.11
C LYS A 209 -26.50 14.46 -12.59
N GLY A 210 -25.65 14.48 -11.57
CA GLY A 210 -25.15 13.27 -10.92
C GLY A 210 -26.25 12.51 -10.20
N LYS A 211 -27.10 13.20 -9.46
CA LYS A 211 -28.27 12.64 -8.77
C LYS A 211 -29.26 12.02 -9.76
N GLU A 212 -29.64 12.77 -10.82
CA GLU A 212 -30.53 12.28 -11.89
C GLU A 212 -30.00 10.97 -12.52
N LYS A 213 -28.68 10.88 -12.77
CA LYS A 213 -28.06 9.67 -13.31
C LYS A 213 -28.09 8.46 -12.35
N LEU A 214 -28.19 8.72 -11.06
CA LEU A 214 -28.27 7.69 -10.01
C LEU A 214 -29.71 7.32 -9.64
N GLY A 215 -30.70 8.06 -10.18
CA GLY A 215 -32.10 7.91 -9.77
C GLY A 215 -32.33 8.36 -8.32
N ILE A 216 -31.52 9.32 -7.82
CA ILE A 216 -31.61 9.89 -6.46
C ILE A 216 -32.21 11.27 -6.59
N GLU A 217 -33.27 11.57 -5.83
CA GLU A 217 -33.88 12.90 -5.72
C GLU A 217 -33.02 13.88 -4.90
#